data_fb53deae9fd35b6fb1feffaa72bd03b6
#
_entry.id   fb53deae9fd35b6fb1feffaa72bd03b6
#
_cell.length_a   1.000
_cell.length_b   1.000
_cell.length_c   1.000
_cell.angle_alpha   90.00
_cell.angle_beta   90.00
_cell.angle_gamma   90.00
#
_symmetry.space_group_name_H-M   'P 1'
#
loop_
_entity.id
_entity.type
_entity.pdbx_description
1 polymer ?
#
loop_
_entity_poly.entity_id
_entity_poly.type
_entity_poly.pdbx_seq_one_letter_code
_entity_poly.pdbx_strand_id
1 'polypeptide(L)'
;MTSDQLLSTIPSTVNHLTFYNYNPPNLTEFSSSHQFFNQLKILDIRSNCLTHARDFVLKELPNLEKVVIGNGCFKTNKIQRANGHFQISNCPNLRQLSIGDSSFYDFTSFELTHMQSLQSIELSYYCFQSTERFVLQGKELKEMYFYYVYKCVMT
;
A
#
# COMPACT_ATOMS: atom_id res chain seq x y z
N MET A 1 -4.19 19.18 0.81
CA MET A 1 -3.22 18.63 1.78
C MET A 1 -2.35 17.61 1.06
N THR A 2 -1.06 17.77 1.08
CA THR A 2 -0.13 16.76 0.56
C THR A 2 0.14 15.70 1.62
N SER A 3 0.66 14.54 1.22
CA SER A 3 1.11 13.52 2.18
C SER A 3 2.16 14.08 3.14
N ASP A 4 3.05 14.93 2.68
CA ASP A 4 4.09 15.55 3.51
C ASP A 4 3.50 16.42 4.63
N GLN A 5 2.44 17.17 4.36
CA GLN A 5 1.75 17.96 5.38
C GLN A 5 1.10 17.07 6.46
N LEU A 6 0.53 15.94 6.06
CA LEU A 6 0.00 14.97 6.99
C LEU A 6 1.11 14.32 7.80
N LEU A 7 2.14 13.83 7.12
CA LEU A 7 3.19 13.03 7.74
C LEU A 7 4.09 13.85 8.66
N SER A 8 4.27 15.16 8.38
CA SER A 8 5.04 16.06 9.24
C SER A 8 4.43 16.26 10.64
N THR A 9 3.16 15.94 10.81
CA THR A 9 2.49 15.98 12.13
C THR A 9 2.70 14.73 12.98
N ILE A 10 3.23 13.66 12.37
CA ILE A 10 3.45 12.37 13.02
C ILE A 10 4.87 12.32 13.57
N PRO A 11 5.07 12.00 14.87
CA PRO A 11 6.41 11.90 15.43
C PRO A 11 7.25 10.84 14.69
N SER A 12 8.51 11.17 14.39
CA SER A 12 9.43 10.25 13.70
C SER A 12 9.75 8.96 14.49
N THR A 13 9.45 8.96 15.78
CA THR A 13 9.65 7.81 16.69
C THR A 13 8.51 6.80 16.65
N VAL A 14 7.45 7.07 15.86
CA VAL A 14 6.32 6.16 15.74
C VAL A 14 6.75 4.83 15.13
N ASN A 15 6.43 3.74 15.82
CA ASN A 15 6.69 2.38 15.34
C ASN A 15 5.42 1.65 14.86
N HIS A 16 4.24 2.12 15.25
CA HIS A 16 2.94 1.61 14.81
C HIS A 16 2.02 2.79 14.46
N LEU A 17 1.63 2.87 13.20
CA LEU A 17 0.74 3.91 12.70
C LEU A 17 -0.57 3.30 12.24
N THR A 18 -1.68 3.79 12.80
CA THR A 18 -3.02 3.37 12.41
C THR A 18 -3.82 4.54 11.88
N PHE A 19 -4.40 4.37 10.68
CA PHE A 19 -5.40 5.28 10.15
C PHE A 19 -6.80 4.72 10.43
N TYR A 20 -7.64 5.55 11.03
CA TYR A 20 -9.00 5.22 11.37
C TYR A 20 -9.96 6.35 10.99
N ASN A 21 -11.02 6.06 10.25
CA ASN A 21 -12.00 7.04 9.75
C ASN A 21 -11.34 8.27 9.07
N TYR A 22 -10.25 8.04 8.34
CA TYR A 22 -9.43 9.11 7.80
C TYR A 22 -9.57 9.21 6.28
N ASN A 23 -10.32 10.21 5.80
CA ASN A 23 -10.62 10.44 4.39
C ASN A 23 -10.56 11.94 4.05
N PRO A 24 -9.40 12.56 4.11
CA PRO A 24 -9.28 13.96 3.73
C PRO A 24 -9.54 14.13 2.23
N PRO A 25 -10.49 15.01 1.83
CA PRO A 25 -10.94 15.10 0.43
C PRO A 25 -9.84 15.59 -0.53
N ASN A 26 -8.83 16.26 0.00
CA ASN A 26 -7.74 16.85 -0.79
C ASN A 26 -6.45 16.02 -0.75
N LEU A 27 -6.45 14.85 -0.13
CA LEU A 27 -5.29 13.96 -0.13
C LEU A 27 -5.36 13.08 -1.37
N THR A 28 -4.58 13.42 -2.39
CA THR A 28 -4.54 12.71 -3.67
C THR A 28 -3.48 11.62 -3.73
N GLU A 29 -2.52 11.63 -2.81
CA GLU A 29 -1.44 10.65 -2.73
C GLU A 29 -1.13 10.30 -1.28
N PHE A 30 -0.70 9.08 -1.04
CA PHE A 30 -0.09 8.65 0.21
C PHE A 30 1.31 8.15 -0.10
N SER A 31 2.30 8.99 0.17
CA SER A 31 3.69 8.68 -0.09
C SER A 31 4.52 8.88 1.18
N SER A 32 5.38 7.94 1.48
CA SER A 32 6.28 8.02 2.62
C SER A 32 7.65 7.46 2.29
N SER A 33 8.66 8.11 2.81
CA SER A 33 10.05 7.67 2.78
C SER A 33 10.64 7.57 4.19
N HIS A 34 11.86 7.06 4.29
CA HIS A 34 12.60 6.93 5.56
C HIS A 34 12.67 8.24 6.38
N GLN A 35 12.55 9.39 5.73
CA GLN A 35 12.62 10.71 6.37
C GLN A 35 11.54 10.88 7.45
N PHE A 36 10.34 10.31 7.23
CA PHE A 36 9.22 10.44 8.15
C PHE A 36 9.05 9.23 9.06
N PHE A 37 9.37 8.03 8.57
CA PHE A 37 9.00 6.77 9.25
C PHE A 37 10.15 5.79 9.40
N ASN A 38 11.35 6.25 9.74
CA ASN A 38 12.48 5.34 9.88
C ASN A 38 12.31 4.31 11.01
N GLN A 39 11.45 4.57 12.00
CA GLN A 39 11.16 3.65 13.11
C GLN A 39 9.87 2.84 12.90
N LEU A 40 9.13 3.10 11.82
CA LEU A 40 7.85 2.45 11.58
C LEU A 40 8.04 0.95 11.34
N LYS A 41 7.33 0.15 12.14
CA LYS A 41 7.29 -1.31 12.02
C LYS A 41 5.96 -1.80 11.44
N ILE A 42 4.88 -1.16 11.81
CA ILE A 42 3.53 -1.57 11.40
C ILE A 42 2.77 -0.36 10.85
N LEU A 43 2.28 -0.50 9.63
CA LEU A 43 1.30 0.40 9.04
C LEU A 43 -0.04 -0.32 8.95
N ASP A 44 -1.06 0.21 9.62
CA ASP A 44 -2.41 -0.34 9.65
C ASP A 44 -3.42 0.72 9.15
N ILE A 45 -3.96 0.52 7.97
CA ILE A 45 -4.96 1.39 7.38
C ILE A 45 -6.31 0.67 7.47
N ARG A 46 -7.19 1.15 8.35
CA ARG A 46 -8.50 0.55 8.56
C ARG A 46 -9.43 0.76 7.37
N SER A 47 -10.51 -0.02 7.33
CA SER A 47 -11.45 -0.03 6.20
C SER A 47 -12.00 1.36 5.88
N ASN A 48 -12.22 1.60 4.59
CA ASN A 48 -12.75 2.83 4.04
C ASN A 48 -11.92 4.09 4.36
N CYS A 49 -10.61 3.94 4.56
CA CYS A 49 -9.69 5.07 4.71
C CYS A 49 -9.02 5.43 3.38
N LEU A 50 -8.58 6.70 3.28
CA LEU A 50 -7.78 7.22 2.17
C LEU A 50 -8.42 6.99 0.79
N THR A 51 -9.75 7.04 0.72
CA THR A 51 -10.52 6.69 -0.49
C THR A 51 -10.26 7.61 -1.67
N HIS A 52 -9.71 8.81 -1.45
CA HIS A 52 -9.40 9.79 -2.50
C HIS A 52 -7.96 9.72 -3.02
N ALA A 53 -7.08 9.01 -2.32
CA ALA A 53 -5.70 8.90 -2.73
C ALA A 53 -5.56 7.95 -3.93
N ARG A 54 -4.77 8.40 -4.93
CA ARG A 54 -4.52 7.67 -6.18
C ARG A 54 -3.17 6.99 -6.20
N ASP A 55 -2.24 7.49 -5.38
CA ASP A 55 -0.93 6.90 -5.25
C ASP A 55 -0.72 6.42 -3.82
N PHE A 56 -0.16 5.22 -3.71
CA PHE A 56 0.31 4.63 -2.48
C PHE A 56 1.77 4.22 -2.68
N VAL A 57 2.67 4.96 -2.06
CA VAL A 57 4.10 4.77 -2.26
C VAL A 57 4.84 4.71 -0.92
N LEU A 58 5.46 3.57 -0.63
CA LEU A 58 6.36 3.38 0.51
C LEU A 58 7.75 3.04 0.00
N LYS A 59 8.76 3.82 0.41
CA LYS A 59 10.15 3.62 -0.03
C LYS A 59 11.13 3.71 1.13
N GLU A 60 12.13 2.83 1.11
CA GLU A 60 13.29 2.92 2.00
C GLU A 60 12.90 2.95 3.49
N LEU A 61 11.96 2.09 3.89
CA LEU A 61 11.53 1.94 5.29
C LEU A 61 12.22 0.72 5.92
N PRO A 62 13.37 0.92 6.56
CA PRO A 62 14.23 -0.19 6.97
C PRO A 62 13.64 -1.04 8.08
N ASN A 63 12.76 -0.49 8.90
CA ASN A 63 12.17 -1.18 10.04
C ASN A 63 10.74 -1.68 9.79
N LEU A 64 10.17 -1.40 8.60
CA LEU A 64 8.81 -1.81 8.28
C LEU A 64 8.73 -3.35 8.17
N GLU A 65 7.88 -3.94 9.01
CA GLU A 65 7.71 -5.39 9.11
C GLU A 65 6.36 -5.84 8.54
N LYS A 66 5.33 -4.99 8.67
CA LYS A 66 3.96 -5.35 8.32
C LYS A 66 3.16 -4.17 7.76
N VAL A 67 2.42 -4.44 6.68
CA VAL A 67 1.43 -3.51 6.12
C VAL A 67 0.08 -4.22 6.06
N VAL A 68 -0.93 -3.62 6.68
CA VAL A 68 -2.31 -4.09 6.65
C VAL A 68 -3.19 -2.97 6.12
N ILE A 69 -3.96 -3.28 5.10
CA ILE A 69 -4.90 -2.35 4.48
C ILE A 69 -6.28 -3.01 4.49
N GLY A 70 -7.24 -2.37 5.14
CA GLY A 70 -8.61 -2.86 5.28
C GLY A 70 -9.40 -2.80 3.98
N ASN A 71 -10.70 -3.07 4.05
CA ASN A 71 -11.58 -3.11 2.89
C ASN A 71 -11.89 -1.69 2.36
N GLY A 72 -12.02 -1.55 1.06
CA GLY A 72 -12.49 -0.31 0.41
C GLY A 72 -11.56 0.89 0.55
N CYS A 73 -10.29 0.68 0.84
CA CYS A 73 -9.29 1.73 0.89
C CYS A 73 -8.80 2.09 -0.52
N PHE A 74 -8.38 3.35 -0.71
CA PHE A 74 -7.84 3.80 -2.01
C PHE A 74 -8.77 3.49 -3.20
N LYS A 75 -10.05 3.60 -2.97
CA LYS A 75 -11.08 3.33 -3.97
C LYS A 75 -11.62 4.65 -4.51
N THR A 76 -11.04 5.14 -5.58
CA THR A 76 -11.50 6.36 -6.24
C THR A 76 -12.83 6.16 -6.94
N ASN A 77 -13.69 7.18 -6.96
CA ASN A 77 -14.94 7.10 -7.69
C ASN A 77 -14.69 7.01 -9.21
N LYS A 78 -15.45 6.18 -9.89
CA LYS A 78 -15.36 5.79 -11.32
C LYS A 78 -15.24 6.93 -12.36
N ILE A 79 -15.46 8.18 -11.99
CA ILE A 79 -15.48 9.33 -12.91
C ILE A 79 -14.06 9.80 -13.28
N GLN A 80 -13.07 9.48 -12.48
CA GLN A 80 -11.68 9.82 -12.75
C GLN A 80 -10.85 8.53 -12.75
N ARG A 81 -10.89 7.80 -13.85
CA ARG A 81 -9.92 6.72 -14.14
C ARG A 81 -8.53 7.33 -14.28
N ALA A 82 -7.95 7.69 -13.16
CA ALA A 82 -6.57 8.12 -13.13
C ALA A 82 -5.72 6.91 -12.81
N ASN A 83 -4.61 6.79 -13.48
CA ASN A 83 -3.57 5.80 -13.34
C ASN A 83 -3.04 5.74 -11.90
N GLY A 84 -3.75 5.08 -11.00
CA GLY A 84 -3.32 4.91 -9.62
C GLY A 84 -2.13 3.96 -9.55
N HIS A 85 -1.13 4.30 -8.70
CA HIS A 85 0.08 3.51 -8.55
C HIS A 85 0.24 3.00 -7.12
N PHE A 86 0.39 1.69 -6.98
CA PHE A 86 0.79 1.06 -5.73
C PHE A 86 2.26 0.65 -5.83
N GLN A 87 3.09 1.16 -4.93
CA GLN A 87 4.50 0.82 -4.90
C GLN A 87 5.02 0.66 -3.47
N ILE A 88 5.66 -0.46 -3.19
CA ILE A 88 6.51 -0.62 -2.01
C ILE A 88 7.90 -1.08 -2.48
N SER A 89 8.94 -0.35 -2.09
CA SER A 89 10.30 -0.66 -2.53
C SER A 89 11.35 -0.40 -1.45
N ASN A 90 12.42 -1.20 -1.47
CA ASN A 90 13.53 -1.07 -0.52
C ASN A 90 13.07 -1.10 0.96
N CYS A 91 12.14 -2.01 1.29
CA CYS A 91 11.69 -2.28 2.65
C CYS A 91 12.20 -3.68 3.06
N PRO A 92 13.49 -3.81 3.44
CA PRO A 92 14.15 -5.11 3.56
C PRO A 92 13.57 -6.01 4.65
N ASN A 93 12.94 -5.44 5.67
CA ASN A 93 12.36 -6.19 6.79
C ASN A 93 10.85 -6.45 6.64
N LEU A 94 10.21 -5.98 5.56
CA LEU A 94 8.80 -6.24 5.32
C LEU A 94 8.55 -7.74 5.11
N ARG A 95 7.72 -8.31 5.98
CA ARG A 95 7.39 -9.75 6.01
C ARG A 95 5.97 -10.05 5.54
N GLN A 96 5.04 -9.14 5.81
CA GLN A 96 3.62 -9.36 5.56
C GLN A 96 2.98 -8.15 4.89
N LEU A 97 2.24 -8.42 3.80
CA LEU A 97 1.35 -7.47 3.16
C LEU A 97 -0.05 -8.09 3.07
N SER A 98 -1.04 -7.45 3.66
CA SER A 98 -2.44 -7.86 3.59
C SER A 98 -3.31 -6.71 3.11
N ILE A 99 -4.11 -6.94 2.07
CA ILE A 99 -4.98 -5.94 1.44
C ILE A 99 -6.40 -6.49 1.37
N GLY A 100 -7.32 -5.78 1.99
CA GLY A 100 -8.73 -6.14 2.10
C GLY A 100 -9.55 -5.90 0.82
N ASP A 101 -10.77 -6.38 0.82
CA ASP A 101 -11.68 -6.40 -0.32
C ASP A 101 -11.86 -5.02 -0.96
N SER A 102 -11.87 -5.00 -2.29
CA SER A 102 -12.13 -3.80 -3.11
C SER A 102 -11.19 -2.61 -2.86
N SER A 103 -10.05 -2.85 -2.22
CA SER A 103 -9.01 -1.83 -2.07
C SER A 103 -8.18 -1.70 -3.33
N PHE A 104 -7.74 -0.49 -3.64
CA PHE A 104 -6.99 -0.20 -4.88
C PHE A 104 -7.72 -0.63 -6.16
N TYR A 105 -9.03 -0.61 -6.16
CA TYR A 105 -9.85 -1.16 -7.24
C TYR A 105 -9.50 -0.59 -8.62
N ASP A 106 -9.25 0.72 -8.70
CA ASP A 106 -8.96 1.45 -9.95
C ASP A 106 -7.45 1.68 -10.19
N PHE A 107 -6.57 1.08 -9.38
CA PHE A 107 -5.14 1.20 -9.56
C PHE A 107 -4.67 0.39 -10.76
N THR A 108 -3.83 1.02 -11.60
CA THR A 108 -3.33 0.42 -12.84
C THR A 108 -1.98 -0.26 -12.68
N SER A 109 -1.25 0.03 -11.62
CA SER A 109 0.02 -0.66 -11.33
C SER A 109 0.12 -1.12 -9.88
N PHE A 110 0.75 -2.28 -9.72
CA PHE A 110 1.16 -2.87 -8.46
C PHE A 110 2.64 -3.26 -8.56
N GLU A 111 3.47 -2.67 -7.70
CA GLU A 111 4.90 -2.92 -7.70
C GLU A 111 5.43 -3.20 -6.30
N LEU A 112 6.04 -4.38 -6.13
CA LEU A 112 6.85 -4.74 -4.97
C LEU A 112 8.25 -5.06 -5.44
N THR A 113 9.23 -4.24 -5.04
CA THR A 113 10.62 -4.41 -5.51
C THR A 113 11.61 -4.31 -4.38
N HIS A 114 12.71 -5.08 -4.49
CA HIS A 114 13.79 -5.13 -3.49
C HIS A 114 13.30 -5.53 -2.09
N MET A 115 12.42 -6.54 -2.04
CA MET A 115 11.89 -7.13 -0.81
C MET A 115 12.71 -8.36 -0.43
N GLN A 116 13.52 -8.27 0.63
CA GLN A 116 14.40 -9.36 1.04
C GLN A 116 13.72 -10.36 1.97
N SER A 117 12.82 -9.89 2.84
CA SER A 117 12.22 -10.69 3.90
C SER A 117 10.72 -10.97 3.70
N LEU A 118 10.14 -10.60 2.55
CA LEU A 118 8.72 -10.75 2.31
C LEU A 118 8.32 -12.22 2.25
N GLN A 119 7.45 -12.63 3.18
CA GLN A 119 7.05 -14.03 3.38
C GLN A 119 5.63 -14.29 2.88
N SER A 120 4.72 -13.34 3.11
CA SER A 120 3.33 -13.51 2.73
C SER A 120 2.73 -12.26 2.10
N ILE A 121 1.93 -12.49 1.06
CA ILE A 121 1.08 -11.48 0.42
C ILE A 121 -0.33 -12.04 0.39
N GLU A 122 -1.28 -11.29 0.92
CA GLU A 122 -2.69 -11.59 0.85
C GLU A 122 -3.42 -10.43 0.17
N LEU A 123 -4.00 -10.70 -1.01
CA LEU A 123 -4.85 -9.77 -1.73
C LEU A 123 -6.26 -10.35 -1.78
N SER A 124 -7.19 -9.69 -1.09
CA SER A 124 -8.58 -10.12 -1.01
C SER A 124 -9.37 -9.83 -2.29
N TYR A 125 -10.67 -10.08 -2.27
CA TYR A 125 -11.55 -9.99 -3.44
C TYR A 125 -11.56 -8.57 -4.05
N TYR A 126 -11.51 -8.51 -5.38
CA TYR A 126 -11.62 -7.29 -6.16
C TYR A 126 -10.54 -6.23 -5.92
N CYS A 127 -9.42 -6.61 -5.28
CA CYS A 127 -8.25 -5.74 -5.22
C CYS A 127 -7.64 -5.60 -6.60
N PHE A 128 -7.14 -4.41 -6.93
CA PHE A 128 -6.42 -4.16 -8.17
C PHE A 128 -7.15 -4.64 -9.44
N GLN A 129 -8.47 -4.45 -9.48
CA GLN A 129 -9.32 -4.94 -10.58
C GLN A 129 -8.93 -4.35 -11.94
N SER A 130 -8.38 -3.14 -11.95
CA SER A 130 -7.96 -2.41 -13.16
C SER A 130 -6.47 -2.50 -13.43
N THR A 131 -5.72 -3.35 -12.71
CA THR A 131 -4.26 -3.41 -12.82
C THR A 131 -3.82 -3.96 -14.16
N GLU A 132 -2.99 -3.19 -14.84
CA GLU A 132 -2.38 -3.53 -16.13
C GLU A 132 -0.93 -3.98 -15.96
N ARG A 133 -0.26 -3.50 -14.90
CA ARG A 133 1.13 -3.80 -14.61
C ARG A 133 1.27 -4.34 -13.18
N PHE A 134 1.82 -5.55 -13.08
CA PHE A 134 2.10 -6.22 -11.83
C PHE A 134 3.57 -6.63 -11.78
N VAL A 135 4.33 -6.08 -10.83
CA VAL A 135 5.75 -6.37 -10.65
C VAL A 135 5.99 -6.87 -9.22
N LEU A 136 6.55 -8.05 -9.10
CA LEU A 136 6.93 -8.65 -7.83
C LEU A 136 8.36 -9.15 -7.89
N GLN A 137 9.24 -8.55 -7.10
CA GLN A 137 10.63 -8.95 -6.95
C GLN A 137 10.93 -9.21 -5.48
N GLY A 138 11.06 -10.47 -5.11
CA GLY A 138 11.39 -10.91 -3.75
C GLY A 138 12.05 -12.28 -3.76
N LYS A 139 13.00 -12.50 -2.83
CA LYS A 139 13.76 -13.75 -2.77
C LYS A 139 13.12 -14.85 -1.91
N GLU A 140 12.30 -14.46 -0.93
CA GLU A 140 11.87 -15.35 0.16
C GLU A 140 10.35 -15.54 0.23
N LEU A 141 9.63 -15.21 -0.85
CA LEU A 141 8.17 -15.30 -0.84
C LEU A 141 7.72 -16.75 -0.70
N LYS A 142 7.06 -17.07 0.42
CA LYS A 142 6.60 -18.42 0.76
C LYS A 142 5.11 -18.63 0.48
N GLU A 143 4.31 -17.59 0.66
CA GLU A 143 2.85 -17.68 0.56
C GLU A 143 2.27 -16.48 -0.19
N MET A 144 1.48 -16.78 -1.20
CA MET A 144 0.73 -15.78 -1.96
C MET A 144 -0.72 -16.24 -2.08
N TYR A 145 -1.64 -15.42 -1.56
CA TYR A 145 -3.07 -15.65 -1.68
C TYR A 145 -3.69 -14.53 -2.51
N PHE A 146 -4.15 -14.87 -3.72
CA PHE A 146 -4.86 -13.97 -4.61
C PHE A 146 -6.30 -14.44 -4.76
N TYR A 147 -7.23 -13.69 -4.20
CA TYR A 147 -8.66 -13.95 -4.39
C TYR A 147 -9.20 -13.06 -5.51
N TYR A 148 -9.31 -13.62 -6.74
CA TYR A 148 -9.83 -12.92 -7.92
C TYR A 148 -9.11 -11.62 -8.29
N VAL A 149 -7.81 -11.67 -8.50
CA VAL A 149 -7.08 -10.61 -9.22
C VAL A 149 -7.12 -10.94 -10.71
N TYR A 150 -7.89 -10.20 -11.49
CA TYR A 150 -7.94 -10.37 -12.94
C TYR A 150 -6.63 -9.90 -13.57
N LYS A 151 -5.97 -10.76 -14.34
CA LYS A 151 -4.72 -10.49 -15.08
C LYS A 151 -3.46 -10.26 -14.23
N CYS A 152 -3.08 -11.20 -13.42
CA CYS A 152 -1.72 -11.22 -12.89
C CYS A 152 -0.78 -11.83 -13.95
N VAL A 153 0.02 -11.01 -14.62
CA VAL A 153 1.16 -11.47 -15.42
C VAL A 153 2.40 -11.31 -14.55
N MET A 154 2.89 -12.41 -14.00
CA MET A 154 4.19 -12.42 -13.32
C MET A 154 5.30 -12.44 -14.39
N THR A 155 6.16 -11.45 -14.37
CA THR A 155 7.39 -11.41 -15.15
C THR A 155 8.61 -11.54 -14.26
#